data_bd1cbeb1eb144cf527a95df5fbc67f35
#
_entry.id   bd1cbeb1eb144cf527a95df5fbc67f35
#
_cell.length_a   1.000
_cell.length_b   1.000
_cell.length_c   1.000
_cell.angle_alpha   90.00
_cell.angle_beta   90.00
_cell.angle_gamma   90.00
#
_symmetry.space_group_name_H-M   'P 1'
#
loop_
_entity.id
_entity.type
_entity.pdbx_description
1 polymer ?
#
loop_
_entity_poly.entity_id
_entity_poly.type
_entity_poly.pdbx_seq_one_letter_code
_entity_poly.pdbx_strand_id
1 'polypeptide(L)'
;MRLGIVSDIHGQTDALGRAIGAMGAVDRLLCLGDSIQQGQFCNETVALLRGSDALTIRGNHEGAFFAGTGRRMRGVDPLLADWLAARPASIAFEATGRRVLLVHSTPWWSNHAYVSQLHPDFARFAAAEADVVLYGHTHQPVVQQVGDVLVVNPGSVGEGRPTRAGFVRSFAILDLVAMAAEIIDLD
;
A
#
# COMPACT_ATOMS: atom_id res chain seq x y z
N MET A 1 -3.17 -8.18 -17.20
CA MET A 1 -3.79 -8.02 -15.86
C MET A 1 -3.38 -6.66 -15.33
N ARG A 2 -4.37 -5.80 -15.05
CA ARG A 2 -4.14 -4.45 -14.51
C ARG A 2 -4.45 -4.45 -13.01
N LEU A 3 -3.50 -4.02 -12.21
CA LEU A 3 -3.60 -3.94 -10.75
C LEU A 3 -3.62 -2.46 -10.34
N GLY A 4 -4.66 -2.05 -9.59
CA GLY A 4 -4.69 -0.77 -8.91
C GLY A 4 -3.99 -0.88 -7.56
N ILE A 5 -3.11 0.05 -7.22
CA ILE A 5 -2.27 -0.05 -6.03
C ILE A 5 -2.39 1.23 -5.21
N VAL A 6 -2.81 1.09 -3.96
CA VAL A 6 -2.88 2.17 -2.97
C VAL A 6 -2.04 1.82 -1.74
N SER A 7 -1.55 2.82 -1.03
CA SER A 7 -0.83 2.69 0.23
C SER A 7 -1.01 3.92 1.10
N ASP A 8 -0.76 3.79 2.39
CA ASP A 8 -0.61 4.92 3.31
C ASP A 8 -1.81 5.87 3.24
N ILE A 9 -3.01 5.29 3.42
CA ILE A 9 -4.31 6.00 3.29
C ILE A 9 -4.57 6.85 4.53
N HIS A 10 -4.13 6.39 5.71
CA HIS A 10 -4.23 7.12 6.98
C HIS A 10 -5.63 7.66 7.29
N GLY A 11 -6.67 6.87 6.98
CA GLY A 11 -8.07 7.23 7.25
C GLY A 11 -8.67 8.27 6.29
N GLN A 12 -7.99 8.62 5.20
CA GLN A 12 -8.46 9.60 4.21
C GLN A 12 -9.41 8.94 3.20
N THR A 13 -10.64 8.65 3.65
CA THR A 13 -11.64 7.89 2.86
C THR A 13 -11.98 8.57 1.53
N ASP A 14 -12.14 9.89 1.53
CA ASP A 14 -12.48 10.64 0.30
C ASP A 14 -11.34 10.53 -0.74
N ALA A 15 -10.09 10.59 -0.31
CA ALA A 15 -8.96 10.42 -1.19
C ALA A 15 -8.87 8.99 -1.74
N LEU A 16 -9.15 7.98 -0.91
CA LEU A 16 -9.25 6.60 -1.37
C LEU A 16 -10.37 6.42 -2.41
N GLY A 17 -11.55 7.00 -2.15
CA GLY A 17 -12.68 6.97 -3.10
C GLY A 17 -12.32 7.60 -4.44
N ARG A 18 -11.64 8.76 -4.43
CA ARG A 18 -11.13 9.41 -5.66
C ARG A 18 -10.11 8.54 -6.38
N ALA A 19 -9.16 7.93 -5.65
CA ALA A 19 -8.17 7.04 -6.24
C ALA A 19 -8.83 5.86 -6.96
N ILE A 20 -9.76 5.16 -6.29
CA ILE A 20 -10.51 4.04 -6.87
C ILE A 20 -11.27 4.49 -8.12
N GLY A 21 -11.95 5.64 -8.07
CA GLY A 21 -12.67 6.19 -9.23
C GLY A 21 -11.76 6.54 -10.41
N ALA A 22 -10.57 7.08 -10.12
CA ALA A 22 -9.58 7.48 -11.13
C ALA A 22 -8.84 6.29 -11.77
N MET A 23 -8.74 5.15 -11.08
CA MET A 23 -8.12 3.92 -11.62
C MET A 23 -8.84 3.37 -12.85
N GLY A 24 -10.14 3.65 -12.99
CA GLY A 24 -10.97 3.02 -14.01
C GLY A 24 -11.04 1.50 -13.82
N ALA A 25 -11.10 0.76 -14.92
CA ALA A 25 -11.17 -0.70 -14.86
C ALA A 25 -9.80 -1.30 -14.50
N VAL A 26 -9.72 -1.89 -13.31
CA VAL A 26 -8.60 -2.74 -12.85
C VAL A 26 -9.13 -4.13 -12.49
N ASP A 27 -8.30 -5.14 -12.67
CA ASP A 27 -8.68 -6.53 -12.36
C ASP A 27 -8.68 -6.77 -10.84
N ARG A 28 -7.86 -6.02 -10.10
CA ARG A 28 -7.76 -6.12 -8.65
C ARG A 28 -7.22 -4.84 -8.01
N LEU A 29 -7.79 -4.47 -6.86
CA LEU A 29 -7.26 -3.43 -5.99
C LEU A 29 -6.33 -4.05 -4.94
N LEU A 30 -5.15 -3.45 -4.75
CA LEU A 30 -4.16 -3.84 -3.75
C LEU A 30 -3.94 -2.68 -2.78
N CYS A 31 -3.95 -2.97 -1.46
CA CYS A 31 -3.64 -1.99 -0.42
C CYS A 31 -2.39 -2.45 0.36
N LEU A 32 -1.35 -1.64 0.35
CA LEU A 32 -0.04 -1.96 0.91
C LEU A 32 0.11 -1.57 2.40
N GLY A 33 -1.00 -1.41 3.11
CA GLY A 33 -1.02 -1.10 4.55
C GLY A 33 -1.13 0.38 4.86
N ASP A 34 -1.09 0.69 6.16
CA ASP A 34 -1.34 2.00 6.74
C ASP A 34 -2.65 2.62 6.23
N SER A 35 -3.70 1.80 6.25
CA SER A 35 -5.07 2.23 5.91
C SER A 35 -5.69 3.11 6.98
N ILE A 36 -5.25 2.97 8.24
CA ILE A 36 -5.68 3.76 9.39
C ILE A 36 -4.51 4.56 9.99
N GLN A 37 -4.82 5.48 10.89
CA GLN A 37 -3.80 6.14 11.73
C GLN A 37 -3.45 5.27 12.94
N GLN A 38 -2.23 5.42 13.46
CA GLN A 38 -1.74 4.68 14.63
C GLN A 38 -2.65 4.80 15.85
N GLY A 39 -3.26 5.97 16.07
CA GLY A 39 -4.12 6.27 17.22
C GLY A 39 -5.60 6.42 16.87
N GLN A 40 -6.01 6.21 15.62
CA GLN A 40 -7.37 6.46 15.18
C GLN A 40 -7.80 5.43 14.12
N PHE A 41 -8.91 4.75 14.40
CA PHE A 41 -9.56 3.85 13.43
C PHE A 41 -10.55 4.66 12.56
N CYS A 42 -10.55 4.41 11.28
CA CYS A 42 -11.52 4.98 10.35
C CYS A 42 -12.38 3.83 9.78
N ASN A 43 -13.60 3.72 10.28
CA ASN A 43 -14.53 2.67 9.84
C ASN A 43 -14.83 2.78 8.34
N GLU A 44 -14.99 4.00 7.83
CA GLU A 44 -15.34 4.28 6.45
C GLU A 44 -14.24 3.84 5.49
N THR A 45 -12.97 4.11 5.82
CA THR A 45 -11.82 3.67 5.01
C THR A 45 -11.74 2.13 4.97
N VAL A 46 -11.88 1.47 6.13
CA VAL A 46 -11.80 0.02 6.22
C VAL A 46 -13.00 -0.63 5.53
N ALA A 47 -14.20 -0.06 5.69
CA ALA A 47 -15.41 -0.53 4.98
C ALA A 47 -15.27 -0.42 3.46
N LEU A 48 -14.68 0.69 2.97
CA LEU A 48 -14.45 0.89 1.53
C LEU A 48 -13.46 -0.14 0.96
N LEU A 49 -12.33 -0.38 1.65
CA LEU A 49 -11.36 -1.42 1.24
C LEU A 49 -11.99 -2.81 1.21
N ARG A 50 -12.76 -3.16 2.26
CA ARG A 50 -13.46 -4.44 2.36
C ARG A 50 -14.53 -4.57 1.27
N GLY A 51 -15.32 -3.52 1.03
CA GLY A 51 -16.38 -3.49 0.02
C GLY A 51 -15.86 -3.56 -1.42
N SER A 52 -14.62 -3.09 -1.65
CA SER A 52 -13.92 -3.16 -2.95
C SER A 52 -13.16 -4.49 -3.15
N ASP A 53 -13.29 -5.45 -2.25
CA ASP A 53 -12.53 -6.72 -2.25
C ASP A 53 -11.01 -6.51 -2.40
N ALA A 54 -10.49 -5.44 -1.78
CA ALA A 54 -9.08 -5.09 -1.87
C ALA A 54 -8.20 -6.15 -1.20
N LEU A 55 -7.19 -6.63 -1.92
CA LEU A 55 -6.15 -7.48 -1.35
C LEU A 55 -5.27 -6.60 -0.47
N THR A 56 -5.47 -6.68 0.85
CA THR A 56 -4.93 -5.74 1.82
C THR A 56 -3.92 -6.42 2.73
N ILE A 57 -2.79 -5.76 2.97
CA ILE A 57 -1.83 -6.11 4.03
C ILE A 57 -1.87 -5.08 5.15
N ARG A 58 -1.27 -5.39 6.30
CA ARG A 58 -1.09 -4.44 7.40
C ARG A 58 0.23 -3.72 7.29
N GLY A 59 0.22 -2.42 7.61
CA GLY A 59 1.42 -1.63 7.85
C GLY A 59 1.75 -1.47 9.34
N ASN A 60 2.63 -0.55 9.67
CA ASN A 60 3.03 -0.29 11.05
C ASN A 60 1.93 0.39 11.86
N HIS A 61 1.08 1.21 11.25
CA HIS A 61 -0.03 1.87 11.95
C HIS A 61 -1.08 0.86 12.41
N GLU A 62 -1.46 -0.12 11.60
CA GLU A 62 -2.29 -1.23 12.04
C GLU A 62 -1.60 -2.02 13.15
N GLY A 63 -0.31 -2.31 13.02
CA GLY A 63 0.48 -3.01 14.03
C GLY A 63 0.41 -2.31 15.39
N ALA A 64 0.67 -1.01 15.42
CA ALA A 64 0.64 -0.20 16.63
C ALA A 64 -0.78 -0.07 17.22
N PHE A 65 -1.80 0.15 16.36
CA PHE A 65 -3.18 0.25 16.78
C PHE A 65 -3.67 -1.03 17.47
N PHE A 66 -3.40 -2.19 16.89
CA PHE A 66 -3.85 -3.48 17.43
C PHE A 66 -2.99 -4.02 18.58
N ALA A 67 -1.73 -3.60 18.71
CA ALA A 67 -0.91 -3.92 19.88
C ALA A 67 -1.36 -3.19 21.15
N GLY A 68 -2.02 -2.05 21.01
CA GLY A 68 -2.55 -1.23 22.10
C GLY A 68 -4.01 -1.55 22.45
N THR A 69 -4.70 -0.54 22.95
CA THR A 69 -6.14 -0.61 23.33
C THR A 69 -7.08 -0.22 22.19
N GLY A 70 -6.58 -0.06 20.98
CA GLY A 70 -7.29 0.51 19.83
C GLY A 70 -8.63 -0.18 19.53
N ARG A 71 -8.70 -1.51 19.59
CA ARG A 71 -9.96 -2.27 19.41
C ARG A 71 -11.07 -1.92 20.40
N ARG A 72 -10.72 -1.36 21.57
CA ARG A 72 -11.66 -0.99 22.65
C ARG A 72 -12.06 0.49 22.59
N MET A 73 -11.53 1.23 21.61
CA MET A 73 -11.87 2.64 21.48
C MET A 73 -13.34 2.81 21.07
N ARG A 74 -13.97 3.83 21.65
CA ARG A 74 -15.36 4.16 21.33
C ARG A 74 -15.47 4.52 19.83
N GLY A 75 -16.49 3.98 19.16
CA GLY A 75 -16.76 4.26 17.75
C GLY A 75 -16.05 3.33 16.76
N VAL A 76 -15.22 2.41 17.24
CA VAL A 76 -14.62 1.36 16.38
C VAL A 76 -15.66 0.27 16.11
N ASP A 77 -15.96 0.00 14.85
CA ASP A 77 -16.78 -1.14 14.46
C ASP A 77 -15.97 -2.44 14.64
N PRO A 78 -16.43 -3.38 15.50
CA PRO A 78 -15.68 -4.59 15.79
C PRO A 78 -15.52 -5.51 14.58
N LEU A 79 -16.48 -5.55 13.66
CA LEU A 79 -16.39 -6.41 12.46
C LEU A 79 -15.35 -5.87 11.47
N LEU A 80 -15.22 -4.56 11.35
CA LEU A 80 -14.20 -3.92 10.53
C LEU A 80 -12.82 -4.02 11.17
N ALA A 81 -12.74 -3.85 12.49
CA ALA A 81 -11.50 -4.02 13.23
C ALA A 81 -10.98 -5.47 13.15
N ASP A 82 -11.85 -6.46 13.30
CA ASP A 82 -11.48 -7.87 13.16
C ASP A 82 -11.07 -8.22 11.73
N TRP A 83 -11.77 -7.68 10.73
CA TRP A 83 -11.38 -7.85 9.34
C TRP A 83 -9.97 -7.30 9.08
N LEU A 84 -9.69 -6.07 9.50
CA LEU A 84 -8.37 -5.44 9.29
C LEU A 84 -7.27 -6.14 10.08
N ALA A 85 -7.53 -6.51 11.33
CA ALA A 85 -6.57 -7.23 12.18
C ALA A 85 -6.21 -8.62 11.63
N ALA A 86 -7.11 -9.26 10.88
CA ALA A 86 -6.87 -10.55 10.24
C ALA A 86 -6.03 -10.43 8.95
N ARG A 87 -5.73 -9.22 8.47
CA ARG A 87 -4.88 -9.06 7.28
C ARG A 87 -3.44 -9.47 7.61
N PRO A 88 -2.73 -10.13 6.68
CA PRO A 88 -1.32 -10.48 6.88
C PRO A 88 -0.41 -9.25 6.81
N ALA A 89 0.85 -9.38 7.23
CA ALA A 89 1.86 -8.34 7.08
C ALA A 89 2.47 -8.32 5.67
N SER A 90 2.36 -9.40 4.93
CA SER A 90 2.81 -9.53 3.54
C SER A 90 1.94 -10.54 2.79
N ILE A 91 1.88 -10.41 1.48
CA ILE A 91 1.21 -11.36 0.58
C ILE A 91 2.13 -11.62 -0.59
N ALA A 92 2.32 -12.91 -0.92
CA ALA A 92 2.90 -13.31 -2.19
C ALA A 92 1.84 -14.06 -2.99
N PHE A 93 1.74 -13.76 -4.28
CA PHE A 93 0.87 -14.49 -5.20
C PHE A 93 1.50 -14.58 -6.60
N GLU A 94 1.01 -15.50 -7.39
CA GLU A 94 1.41 -15.63 -8.79
C GLU A 94 0.21 -15.30 -9.70
N ALA A 95 0.46 -14.49 -10.71
CA ALA A 95 -0.51 -14.17 -11.76
C ALA A 95 0.22 -13.91 -13.08
N THR A 96 -0.38 -14.36 -14.19
CA THR A 96 0.21 -14.22 -15.54
C THR A 96 1.66 -14.72 -15.65
N GLY A 97 2.05 -15.74 -14.84
CA GLY A 97 3.41 -16.28 -14.78
C GLY A 97 4.41 -15.35 -14.09
N ARG A 98 3.94 -14.39 -13.28
CA ARG A 98 4.79 -13.48 -12.51
C ARG A 98 4.52 -13.62 -11.02
N ARG A 99 5.57 -13.65 -10.22
CA ARG A 99 5.51 -13.64 -8.75
C ARG A 99 5.46 -12.20 -8.25
N VAL A 100 4.40 -11.86 -7.56
CA VAL A 100 4.16 -10.52 -6.98
C VAL A 100 4.23 -10.61 -5.47
N LEU A 101 5.05 -9.78 -4.85
CA LEU A 101 5.20 -9.68 -3.40
C LEU A 101 4.72 -8.30 -2.91
N LEU A 102 3.75 -8.30 -2.01
CA LEU A 102 3.29 -7.11 -1.28
C LEU A 102 3.95 -7.09 0.09
N VAL A 103 4.61 -5.99 0.42
CA VAL A 103 5.15 -5.69 1.75
C VAL A 103 4.83 -4.24 2.09
N HIS A 104 4.72 -3.91 3.39
CA HIS A 104 4.52 -2.50 3.72
C HIS A 104 5.81 -1.70 3.62
N SER A 105 6.93 -2.23 4.08
CA SER A 105 8.25 -1.58 4.00
C SER A 105 9.21 -2.39 3.12
N THR A 106 9.92 -3.36 3.66
CA THR A 106 10.93 -4.14 2.91
C THR A 106 10.73 -5.64 3.08
N PRO A 107 11.09 -6.48 2.09
CA PRO A 107 10.94 -7.93 2.20
C PRO A 107 11.93 -8.60 3.15
N TRP A 108 13.01 -7.93 3.53
CA TRP A 108 14.07 -8.53 4.39
C TRP A 108 14.04 -8.08 5.84
N TRP A 109 13.14 -7.19 6.23
CA TRP A 109 13.15 -6.59 7.56
C TRP A 109 11.74 -6.31 8.08
N SER A 110 11.50 -6.62 9.34
CA SER A 110 10.20 -6.47 10.00
C SER A 110 10.02 -5.18 10.80
N ASN A 111 11.04 -4.31 10.92
CA ASN A 111 11.00 -3.10 11.75
C ASN A 111 10.64 -1.82 10.98
N HIS A 112 10.03 -1.96 9.81
CA HIS A 112 9.52 -0.84 9.02
C HIS A 112 10.57 0.22 8.68
N ALA A 113 11.72 -0.22 8.11
CA ALA A 113 12.76 0.70 7.65
C ALA A 113 12.26 1.60 6.50
N TYR A 114 12.61 2.87 6.55
CA TYR A 114 12.30 3.84 5.48
C TYR A 114 13.33 3.73 4.35
N VAL A 115 13.11 2.81 3.43
CA VAL A 115 14.00 2.58 2.28
C VAL A 115 13.45 3.29 1.05
N SER A 116 13.83 4.55 0.88
CA SER A 116 13.55 5.33 -0.34
C SER A 116 14.49 4.93 -1.48
N GLN A 117 14.20 5.41 -2.69
CA GLN A 117 15.03 5.17 -3.89
C GLN A 117 16.51 5.57 -3.71
N LEU A 118 16.79 6.56 -2.87
CA LEU A 118 18.16 7.04 -2.60
C LEU A 118 18.82 6.34 -1.40
N HIS A 119 18.11 5.43 -0.72
CA HIS A 119 18.67 4.71 0.42
C HIS A 119 19.72 3.68 -0.03
N PRO A 120 20.85 3.52 0.70
CA PRO A 120 21.90 2.56 0.34
C PRO A 120 21.39 1.12 0.18
N ASP A 121 20.39 0.72 1.00
CA ASP A 121 19.79 -0.61 0.95
C ASP A 121 18.79 -0.80 -0.20
N PHE A 122 18.48 0.22 -1.00
CA PHE A 122 17.50 0.08 -2.08
C PHE A 122 17.89 -1.02 -3.10
N ALA A 123 19.17 -1.15 -3.39
CA ALA A 123 19.67 -2.20 -4.28
C ALA A 123 19.37 -3.62 -3.79
N ARG A 124 19.07 -3.84 -2.49
CA ARG A 124 18.73 -5.14 -1.92
C ARG A 124 17.39 -5.70 -2.42
N PHE A 125 16.51 -4.85 -2.97
CA PHE A 125 15.28 -5.33 -3.61
C PHE A 125 15.58 -6.34 -4.75
N ALA A 126 16.75 -6.27 -5.38
CA ALA A 126 17.19 -7.25 -6.39
C ALA A 126 17.26 -8.70 -5.87
N ALA A 127 17.39 -8.89 -4.55
CA ALA A 127 17.45 -10.21 -3.93
C ALA A 127 16.07 -10.74 -3.50
N ALA A 128 14.98 -10.04 -3.81
CA ALA A 128 13.63 -10.53 -3.51
C ALA A 128 13.29 -11.74 -4.40
N GLU A 129 12.68 -12.77 -3.78
CA GLU A 129 12.19 -13.95 -4.51
C GLU A 129 10.86 -13.65 -5.24
N ALA A 130 10.83 -12.58 -6.03
CA ALA A 130 9.67 -12.09 -6.76
C ALA A 130 10.09 -11.41 -8.06
N ASP A 131 9.18 -11.36 -9.05
CA ASP A 131 9.38 -10.57 -10.27
C ASP A 131 8.95 -9.11 -10.06
N VAL A 132 8.01 -8.89 -9.12
CA VAL A 132 7.51 -7.57 -8.73
C VAL A 132 7.46 -7.47 -7.22
N VAL A 133 7.99 -6.39 -6.65
CA VAL A 133 7.81 -6.01 -5.25
C VAL A 133 7.01 -4.71 -5.19
N LEU A 134 5.88 -4.77 -4.49
CA LEU A 134 5.01 -3.62 -4.19
C LEU A 134 5.21 -3.24 -2.73
N TYR A 135 5.59 -1.98 -2.46
CA TYR A 135 5.82 -1.49 -1.09
C TYR A 135 5.30 -0.06 -0.89
N GLY A 136 5.06 0.36 0.34
CA GLY A 136 4.56 1.67 0.74
C GLY A 136 5.49 2.40 1.70
N HIS A 137 4.95 2.85 2.83
CA HIS A 137 5.64 3.36 4.03
C HIS A 137 6.43 4.67 3.86
N THR A 138 7.12 4.85 2.74
CA THR A 138 7.97 6.04 2.52
C THR A 138 7.17 7.23 2.01
N HIS A 139 5.93 7.05 1.57
CA HIS A 139 5.08 8.03 0.87
C HIS A 139 5.72 8.59 -0.42
N GLN A 140 6.84 8.03 -0.85
CA GLN A 140 7.56 8.46 -2.06
C GLN A 140 7.27 7.50 -3.20
N PRO A 141 6.63 7.95 -4.28
CA PRO A 141 6.36 7.09 -5.42
C PRO A 141 7.66 6.66 -6.11
N VAL A 142 7.71 5.38 -6.44
CA VAL A 142 8.85 4.75 -7.15
C VAL A 142 8.31 3.78 -8.18
N VAL A 143 8.87 3.81 -9.38
CA VAL A 143 8.80 2.73 -10.37
C VAL A 143 10.21 2.52 -10.88
N GLN A 144 10.83 1.41 -10.48
CA GLN A 144 12.23 1.16 -10.82
C GLN A 144 12.53 -0.33 -10.98
N GLN A 145 13.27 -0.66 -12.03
CA GLN A 145 13.88 -1.98 -12.18
C GLN A 145 15.14 -2.06 -11.32
N VAL A 146 15.22 -3.08 -10.45
CA VAL A 146 16.37 -3.34 -9.57
C VAL A 146 16.81 -4.79 -9.78
N GLY A 147 17.86 -4.99 -10.55
CA GLY A 147 18.17 -6.33 -11.08
C GLY A 147 17.00 -6.85 -11.93
N ASP A 148 16.54 -8.05 -11.65
CA ASP A 148 15.41 -8.67 -12.35
C ASP A 148 14.05 -8.36 -11.69
N VAL A 149 14.00 -7.51 -10.66
CA VAL A 149 12.79 -7.18 -9.89
C VAL A 149 12.26 -5.80 -10.26
N LEU A 150 11.00 -5.71 -10.66
CA LEU A 150 10.28 -4.43 -10.77
C LEU A 150 9.82 -3.99 -9.38
N VAL A 151 10.33 -2.87 -8.89
CA VAL A 151 9.99 -2.30 -7.58
C VAL A 151 9.03 -1.12 -7.78
N VAL A 152 7.85 -1.19 -7.13
CA VAL A 152 6.82 -0.15 -7.24
C VAL A 152 6.39 0.31 -5.84
N ASN A 153 6.40 1.62 -5.63
CA ASN A 153 5.77 2.28 -4.51
C ASN A 153 4.74 3.27 -5.07
N PRO A 154 3.45 3.18 -4.72
CA PRO A 154 2.43 4.07 -5.27
C PRO A 154 2.48 5.50 -4.69
N GLY A 155 3.34 5.75 -3.69
CA GLY A 155 3.25 6.92 -2.84
C GLY A 155 2.17 6.76 -1.78
N SER A 156 1.60 7.87 -1.31
CA SER A 156 0.53 7.90 -0.31
C SER A 156 -0.75 8.49 -0.88
N VAL A 157 -1.85 7.79 -0.65
CA VAL A 157 -3.21 8.30 -0.94
C VAL A 157 -3.66 9.28 0.13
N GLY A 158 -3.16 9.14 1.38
CA GLY A 158 -3.60 9.95 2.51
C GLY A 158 -2.83 11.25 2.70
N GLU A 159 -1.53 11.16 2.85
CA GLU A 159 -0.69 12.29 3.28
C GLU A 159 0.07 12.94 2.11
N GLY A 160 0.31 12.17 1.05
CA GLY A 160 1.03 12.66 -0.12
C GLY A 160 2.53 12.89 0.12
N ARG A 161 3.24 13.20 -0.94
CA ARG A 161 4.65 13.61 -0.91
C ARG A 161 4.78 15.13 -0.95
N PRO A 162 5.78 15.72 -0.27
CA PRO A 162 6.03 17.15 -0.37
C PRO A 162 6.54 17.53 -1.77
N THR A 163 6.03 18.62 -2.31
CA THR A 163 6.47 19.26 -3.55
C THR A 163 6.63 20.77 -3.33
N ARG A 164 7.16 21.50 -4.33
CA ARG A 164 7.23 22.95 -4.25
C ARG A 164 5.86 23.63 -4.17
N ALA A 165 4.81 22.98 -4.68
CA ALA A 165 3.45 23.50 -4.72
C ALA A 165 2.57 23.03 -3.54
N GLY A 166 3.10 22.19 -2.64
CA GLY A 166 2.37 21.59 -1.53
C GLY A 166 2.55 20.07 -1.49
N PHE A 167 1.56 19.38 -0.92
CA PHE A 167 1.57 17.92 -0.86
C PHE A 167 0.77 17.35 -2.03
N VAL A 168 1.32 16.32 -2.69
CA VAL A 168 0.69 15.61 -3.80
C VAL A 168 0.48 14.16 -3.43
N ARG A 169 -0.78 13.73 -3.43
CA ARG A 169 -1.19 12.34 -3.22
C ARG A 169 -1.09 11.56 -4.51
N SER A 170 -0.87 10.26 -4.40
CA SER A 170 -0.74 9.41 -5.57
C SER A 170 -1.18 7.97 -5.31
N PHE A 171 -1.43 7.26 -6.40
CA PHE A 171 -1.60 5.81 -6.47
C PHE A 171 -0.87 5.27 -7.69
N ALA A 172 -0.82 3.96 -7.88
CA ALA A 172 -0.21 3.37 -9.05
C ALA A 172 -1.18 2.42 -9.79
N ILE A 173 -0.94 2.27 -11.09
CA ILE A 173 -1.52 1.18 -11.89
C ILE A 173 -0.37 0.36 -12.46
N LEU A 174 -0.41 -0.95 -12.26
CA LEU A 174 0.57 -1.90 -12.81
C LEU A 174 -0.10 -2.77 -13.87
N ASP A 175 0.43 -2.75 -15.09
CA ASP A 175 0.18 -3.82 -16.06
C ASP A 175 1.19 -4.94 -15.88
N LEU A 176 0.71 -6.05 -15.31
CA LEU A 176 1.56 -7.18 -14.95
C LEU A 176 2.07 -7.97 -16.17
N VAL A 177 1.35 -7.90 -17.31
CA VAL A 177 1.80 -8.55 -18.55
C VAL A 177 2.91 -7.72 -19.21
N ALA A 178 2.73 -6.41 -19.28
CA ALA A 178 3.73 -5.49 -19.82
C ALA A 178 4.91 -5.26 -18.87
N MET A 179 4.79 -5.64 -17.58
CA MET A 179 5.76 -5.31 -16.52
C MET A 179 6.02 -3.81 -16.45
N ALA A 180 4.96 -3.02 -16.52
CA ALA A 180 5.01 -1.56 -16.54
C ALA A 180 4.04 -0.98 -15.53
N ALA A 181 4.51 -0.02 -14.73
CA ALA A 181 3.67 0.69 -13.78
C ALA A 181 3.67 2.20 -14.05
N GLU A 182 2.56 2.83 -13.74
CA GLU A 182 2.37 4.27 -13.84
C GLU A 182 1.95 4.82 -12.48
N ILE A 183 2.57 5.94 -12.08
CA ILE A 183 2.15 6.72 -10.91
C ILE A 183 1.18 7.79 -11.36
N ILE A 184 0.04 7.87 -10.69
CA ILE A 184 -1.01 8.85 -11.00
C ILE A 184 -1.19 9.75 -9.79
N ASP A 185 -1.01 11.05 -10.01
CA ASP A 185 -1.24 12.07 -8.99
C ASP A 185 -2.75 12.34 -8.86
N LEU A 186 -3.21 12.55 -7.62
CA LEU A 186 -4.61 12.76 -7.27
C LEU A 186 -5.01 14.24 -7.14
N ASP A 187 -4.03 15.13 -7.00
CA ASP A 187 -4.23 16.55 -6.72
C ASP A 187 -3.57 17.43 -7.78
#